data_05914b8634c89636fbe641b57f8525ef
#
_entry.id   05914b8634c89636fbe641b57f8525ef
#
_cell.length_a   1.000
_cell.length_b   1.000
_cell.length_c   1.000
_cell.angle_alpha   90.00
_cell.angle_beta   90.00
_cell.angle_gamma   90.00
#
_symmetry.space_group_name_H-M   'P 1'
#
loop_
_entity.id
_entity.type
_entity.pdbx_description
1 polymer ?
#
loop_
_entity_poly.entity_id
_entity_poly.type
_entity_poly.pdbx_seq_one_letter_code
_entity_poly.pdbx_strand_id
1 'polypeptide(L)'
;RERKLQAVVTLYILLGLALFLALGFEFVNGFHDTANAVATVIYTNTLTPTIAVIWSGFFNFLGALLSSGAVAYSIVKLVPIVATTTMPVAFAMIFAILLAAIAWNLATWYFGIPASSSHALIGSILGVGMASSLSQGAGLLAGLNMAKLTGILYALALSPLIGFFGAILLLSSSSVTTVLRSFQLIVTLLRTRARNKMQRKRKRGNGDECMPYLSPHNSFSSMKWFG
;
A
#
# COMPACT_ATOMS: atom_id res chain seq x y z
N ARG A 1 43.57 12.40 7.52
CA ARG A 1 42.76 12.72 6.32
C ARG A 1 42.02 11.48 5.81
N GLU A 2 42.69 10.33 5.72
CA GLU A 2 42.11 9.06 5.24
C GLU A 2 40.96 8.55 6.09
N ARG A 3 41.08 8.57 7.43
CA ARG A 3 39.99 8.17 8.35
C ARG A 3 38.69 9.01 8.15
N LYS A 4 38.84 10.29 7.89
CA LYS A 4 37.67 11.15 7.59
C LYS A 4 37.04 10.79 6.24
N LEU A 5 37.84 10.50 5.22
CA LEU A 5 37.36 10.10 3.90
C LEU A 5 36.63 8.74 4.00
N GLN A 6 37.20 7.76 4.69
CA GLN A 6 36.57 6.47 4.92
C GLN A 6 35.23 6.59 5.66
N ALA A 7 35.14 7.42 6.69
CA ALA A 7 33.90 7.68 7.41
C ALA A 7 32.82 8.29 6.50
N VAL A 8 33.20 9.23 5.64
CA VAL A 8 32.29 9.85 4.67
C VAL A 8 31.80 8.83 3.63
N VAL A 9 32.71 8.04 3.08
CA VAL A 9 32.35 6.98 2.11
C VAL A 9 31.41 5.96 2.74
N THR A 10 31.70 5.50 3.96
CA THR A 10 30.83 4.57 4.70
C THR A 10 29.44 5.16 4.92
N LEU A 11 29.34 6.45 5.28
CA LEU A 11 28.07 7.12 5.47
C LEU A 11 27.24 7.14 4.17
N TYR A 12 27.85 7.46 3.02
CA TYR A 12 27.15 7.45 1.74
C TYR A 12 26.69 6.04 1.32
N ILE A 13 27.50 5.02 1.59
CA ILE A 13 27.11 3.61 1.34
C ILE A 13 25.91 3.23 2.21
N LEU A 14 25.94 3.53 3.51
CA LEU A 14 24.84 3.24 4.42
C LEU A 14 23.56 4.00 4.03
N LEU A 15 23.69 5.25 3.63
CA LEU A 15 22.57 6.05 3.13
C LEU A 15 21.98 5.45 1.84
N GLY A 16 22.83 5.09 0.89
CA GLY A 16 22.40 4.44 -0.35
C GLY A 16 21.67 3.13 -0.09
N LEU A 17 22.18 2.31 0.83
CA LEU A 17 21.53 1.05 1.23
C LEU A 17 20.19 1.29 1.94
N ALA A 18 20.11 2.30 2.81
CA ALA A 18 18.87 2.67 3.49
C ALA A 18 17.81 3.14 2.48
N LEU A 19 18.20 3.95 1.49
CA LEU A 19 17.31 4.39 0.41
C LEU A 19 16.85 3.21 -0.46
N PHE A 20 17.75 2.28 -0.78
CA PHE A 20 17.39 1.07 -1.53
C PHE A 20 16.36 0.22 -0.78
N LEU A 21 16.55 0.00 0.52
CA LEU A 21 15.58 -0.72 1.36
C LEU A 21 14.27 0.04 1.49
N ALA A 22 14.30 1.37 1.62
CA ALA A 22 13.08 2.17 1.66
C ALA A 22 12.28 2.08 0.35
N LEU A 23 12.95 2.16 -0.80
CA LEU A 23 12.31 1.94 -2.11
C LEU A 23 11.78 0.51 -2.25
N GLY A 24 12.50 -0.49 -1.74
CA GLY A 24 12.04 -1.88 -1.67
C GLY A 24 10.78 -2.03 -0.81
N PHE A 25 10.73 -1.37 0.34
CA PHE A 25 9.54 -1.32 1.18
C PHE A 25 8.35 -0.69 0.43
N GLU A 26 8.55 0.46 -0.20
CA GLU A 26 7.49 1.14 -0.96
C GLU A 26 7.01 0.30 -2.15
N PHE A 27 7.90 -0.43 -2.81
CA PHE A 27 7.52 -1.35 -3.88
C PHE A 27 6.62 -2.49 -3.35
N VAL A 28 7.01 -3.12 -2.24
CA VAL A 28 6.21 -4.19 -1.60
C VAL A 28 4.88 -3.62 -1.11
N ASN A 29 4.89 -2.44 -0.49
CA ASN A 29 3.72 -1.72 -0.04
C ASN A 29 2.76 -1.44 -1.21
N GLY A 30 3.27 -0.94 -2.33
CA GLY A 30 2.48 -0.55 -3.49
C GLY A 30 1.67 -1.71 -4.07
N PHE A 31 2.27 -2.88 -4.29
CA PHE A 31 1.52 -4.01 -4.83
C PHE A 31 0.57 -4.65 -3.80
N HIS A 32 0.97 -4.68 -2.53
CA HIS A 32 0.13 -5.21 -1.45
C HIS A 32 -1.14 -4.36 -1.24
N ASP A 33 -0.98 -3.05 -1.14
CA ASP A 33 -2.10 -2.13 -0.92
C ASP A 33 -2.99 -1.99 -2.16
N THR A 34 -2.40 -2.03 -3.36
CA THR A 34 -3.18 -2.02 -4.60
C THR A 34 -4.12 -3.22 -4.67
N ALA A 35 -3.65 -4.43 -4.32
CA ALA A 35 -4.48 -5.63 -4.30
C ALA A 35 -5.71 -5.45 -3.39
N ASN A 36 -5.51 -4.92 -2.18
CA ASN A 36 -6.59 -4.64 -1.23
C ASN A 36 -7.57 -3.58 -1.76
N ALA A 37 -7.06 -2.51 -2.38
CA ALA A 37 -7.88 -1.41 -2.89
C ALA A 37 -8.78 -1.80 -4.07
N VAL A 38 -8.29 -2.67 -4.97
CA VAL A 38 -9.03 -3.02 -6.20
C VAL A 38 -9.85 -4.31 -6.09
N ALA A 39 -9.65 -5.12 -5.04
CA ALA A 39 -10.28 -6.43 -4.89
C ALA A 39 -11.82 -6.35 -5.05
N THR A 40 -12.49 -5.48 -4.33
CA THR A 40 -13.94 -5.31 -4.38
C THR A 40 -14.44 -4.90 -5.75
N VAL A 41 -13.72 -3.99 -6.43
CA VAL A 41 -14.06 -3.47 -7.77
C VAL A 41 -13.94 -4.58 -8.83
N ILE A 42 -12.95 -5.44 -8.68
CA ILE A 42 -12.72 -6.59 -9.57
C ILE A 42 -13.77 -7.68 -9.29
N TYR A 43 -14.01 -8.04 -8.04
CA TYR A 43 -15.01 -9.06 -7.66
C TYR A 43 -16.42 -8.69 -8.08
N THR A 44 -16.79 -7.42 -8.00
CA THR A 44 -18.10 -6.93 -8.46
C THR A 44 -18.20 -6.79 -9.98
N ASN A 45 -17.12 -7.09 -10.71
CA ASN A 45 -17.03 -6.89 -12.16
C ASN A 45 -17.34 -5.45 -12.64
N THR A 46 -17.12 -4.47 -11.76
CA THR A 46 -17.36 -3.05 -12.09
C THR A 46 -16.33 -2.55 -13.09
N LEU A 47 -15.04 -2.88 -12.89
CA LEU A 47 -13.95 -2.59 -13.82
C LEU A 47 -13.17 -3.87 -14.15
N THR A 48 -12.50 -3.88 -15.31
CA THR A 48 -11.54 -4.93 -15.62
C THR A 48 -10.30 -4.79 -14.72
N PRO A 49 -9.60 -5.89 -14.37
CA PRO A 49 -8.44 -5.85 -13.48
C PRO A 49 -7.40 -4.82 -13.88
N THR A 50 -7.04 -4.76 -15.16
CA THR A 50 -6.05 -3.82 -15.68
C THR A 50 -6.46 -2.36 -15.48
N ILE A 51 -7.73 -2.02 -15.77
CA ILE A 51 -8.23 -0.65 -15.61
C ILE A 51 -8.30 -0.30 -14.11
N ALA A 52 -8.75 -1.23 -13.26
CA ALA A 52 -8.82 -1.02 -11.82
C ALA A 52 -7.44 -0.69 -11.22
N VAL A 53 -6.40 -1.45 -11.60
CA VAL A 53 -5.02 -1.24 -11.12
C VAL A 53 -4.46 0.11 -11.61
N ILE A 54 -4.60 0.43 -12.90
CA ILE A 54 -4.11 1.71 -13.45
C ILE A 54 -4.82 2.88 -12.77
N TRP A 55 -6.13 2.79 -12.58
CA TRP A 55 -6.95 3.81 -11.91
C TRP A 55 -6.52 4.01 -10.45
N SER A 56 -6.36 2.92 -9.71
CA SER A 56 -5.86 2.96 -8.34
C SER A 56 -4.48 3.59 -8.25
N GLY A 57 -3.55 3.19 -9.13
CA GLY A 57 -2.19 3.74 -9.19
C GLY A 57 -2.17 5.23 -9.48
N PHE A 58 -3.01 5.70 -10.42
CA PHE A 58 -3.12 7.12 -10.75
C PHE A 58 -3.58 7.96 -9.55
N PHE A 59 -4.64 7.54 -8.85
CA PHE A 59 -5.13 8.27 -7.68
C PHE A 59 -4.18 8.19 -6.48
N ASN A 60 -3.47 7.07 -6.32
CA ASN A 60 -2.45 6.94 -5.30
C ASN A 60 -1.28 7.91 -5.54
N PHE A 61 -0.81 7.99 -6.79
CA PHE A 61 0.20 8.97 -7.21
C PHE A 61 -0.26 10.41 -6.99
N LEU A 62 -1.48 10.73 -7.40
CA LEU A 62 -2.05 12.06 -7.19
C LEU A 62 -2.18 12.40 -5.70
N GLY A 63 -2.62 11.44 -4.88
CA GLY A 63 -2.69 11.58 -3.43
C GLY A 63 -1.32 11.85 -2.80
N ALA A 64 -0.28 11.16 -3.25
CA ALA A 64 1.09 11.39 -2.79
C ALA A 64 1.59 12.80 -3.15
N LEU A 65 1.31 13.28 -4.37
CA LEU A 65 1.69 14.63 -4.81
C LEU A 65 0.98 15.73 -4.02
N LEU A 66 -0.28 15.53 -3.67
CA LEU A 66 -1.10 16.51 -2.96
C LEU A 66 -0.93 16.42 -1.43
N SER A 67 -0.28 15.37 -0.94
CA SER A 67 -0.07 15.15 0.49
C SER A 67 0.91 16.15 1.08
N SER A 68 0.57 16.68 2.27
CA SER A 68 1.45 17.55 3.04
C SER A 68 2.61 16.82 3.76
N GLY A 69 2.62 15.49 3.74
CA GLY A 69 3.59 14.69 4.49
C GLY A 69 3.41 14.72 6.02
N ALA A 70 2.38 15.38 6.55
CA ALA A 70 2.18 15.54 8.00
C ALA A 70 2.12 14.22 8.77
N VAL A 71 1.52 13.18 8.17
CA VAL A 71 1.45 11.83 8.75
C VAL A 71 2.86 11.22 8.82
N ALA A 72 3.64 11.33 7.75
CA ALA A 72 5.02 10.82 7.71
C ALA A 72 5.90 11.48 8.78
N TYR A 73 5.80 12.80 8.92
CA TYR A 73 6.50 13.54 10.00
C TYR A 73 6.09 13.07 11.40
N SER A 74 4.83 12.75 11.61
CA SER A 74 4.35 12.25 12.91
C SER A 74 4.93 10.87 13.23
N ILE A 75 5.02 9.99 12.24
CA ILE A 75 5.61 8.64 12.37
C ILE A 75 7.12 8.74 12.66
N VAL A 76 7.85 9.58 11.95
CA VAL A 76 9.30 9.78 12.17
C VAL A 76 9.60 10.30 13.59
N LYS A 77 8.71 11.09 14.17
CA LYS A 77 8.85 11.63 15.53
C LYS A 77 8.45 10.64 16.64
N LEU A 78 8.00 9.45 16.28
CA LEU A 78 7.58 8.42 17.26
C LEU A 78 8.78 7.90 18.08
N VAL A 79 9.90 7.65 17.39
CA VAL A 79 11.18 7.30 18.02
C VAL A 79 12.26 8.26 17.50
N PRO A 80 12.84 9.12 18.36
CA PRO A 80 13.83 10.10 17.93
C PRO A 80 15.22 9.44 17.73
N ILE A 81 15.33 8.53 16.77
CA ILE A 81 16.49 7.67 16.52
C ILE A 81 17.79 8.47 16.40
N VAL A 82 17.80 9.50 15.56
CA VAL A 82 19.02 10.28 15.27
C VAL A 82 19.42 11.17 16.45
N ALA A 83 18.47 11.59 17.28
CA ALA A 83 18.75 12.45 18.42
C ALA A 83 19.28 11.70 19.67
N THR A 84 19.03 10.40 19.76
CA THR A 84 19.28 9.61 20.97
C THR A 84 20.36 8.57 20.83
N THR A 85 20.86 8.32 19.60
CA THR A 85 21.82 7.25 19.33
C THR A 85 23.00 7.71 18.45
N THR A 86 24.06 6.91 18.44
CA THR A 86 25.19 7.12 17.51
C THR A 86 24.77 6.79 16.07
N MET A 87 25.42 7.39 15.06
CA MET A 87 25.10 7.18 13.65
C MET A 87 25.05 5.70 13.23
N PRO A 88 26.00 4.82 13.58
CA PRO A 88 25.91 3.40 13.21
C PRO A 88 24.68 2.71 13.81
N VAL A 89 24.34 3.00 15.05
CA VAL A 89 23.15 2.45 15.71
C VAL A 89 21.88 2.98 15.06
N ALA A 90 21.83 4.27 14.70
CA ALA A 90 20.70 4.84 13.98
C ALA A 90 20.44 4.14 12.65
N PHE A 91 21.47 3.87 11.85
CA PHE A 91 21.33 3.09 10.60
C PHE A 91 20.88 1.65 10.87
N ALA A 92 21.44 0.99 11.89
CA ALA A 92 21.00 -0.36 12.26
C ALA A 92 19.52 -0.40 12.65
N MET A 93 19.03 0.58 13.38
CA MET A 93 17.60 0.71 13.73
C MET A 93 16.75 0.94 12.47
N ILE A 94 17.16 1.81 11.56
CA ILE A 94 16.44 2.06 10.29
C ILE A 94 16.37 0.79 9.46
N PHE A 95 17.47 0.06 9.31
CA PHE A 95 17.48 -1.22 8.59
C PHE A 95 16.57 -2.26 9.26
N ALA A 96 16.61 -2.37 10.58
CA ALA A 96 15.76 -3.29 11.32
C ALA A 96 14.26 -2.97 11.12
N ILE A 97 13.88 -1.69 11.15
CA ILE A 97 12.50 -1.24 10.89
C ILE A 97 12.07 -1.63 9.48
N LEU A 98 12.85 -1.28 8.48
CA LEU A 98 12.50 -1.52 7.07
C LEU A 98 12.44 -3.03 6.77
N LEU A 99 13.42 -3.79 7.22
CA LEU A 99 13.46 -5.25 7.01
C LEU A 99 12.31 -5.95 7.73
N ALA A 100 11.96 -5.55 8.95
CA ALA A 100 10.83 -6.11 9.68
C ALA A 100 9.49 -5.81 8.97
N ALA A 101 9.32 -4.58 8.49
CA ALA A 101 8.11 -4.18 7.77
C ALA A 101 8.00 -4.90 6.41
N ILE A 102 9.10 -5.02 5.65
CA ILE A 102 9.14 -5.79 4.39
C ILE A 102 8.81 -7.26 4.66
N ALA A 103 9.48 -7.87 5.63
CA ALA A 103 9.27 -9.28 5.97
C ALA A 103 7.81 -9.55 6.36
N TRP A 104 7.20 -8.68 7.17
CA TRP A 104 5.79 -8.79 7.54
C TRP A 104 4.86 -8.67 6.34
N ASN A 105 5.06 -7.67 5.48
CA ASN A 105 4.24 -7.49 4.29
C ASN A 105 4.38 -8.65 3.30
N LEU A 106 5.59 -9.17 3.09
CA LEU A 106 5.80 -10.36 2.25
C LEU A 106 5.19 -11.62 2.86
N ALA A 107 5.29 -11.81 4.18
CA ALA A 107 4.69 -12.95 4.86
C ALA A 107 3.15 -12.90 4.75
N THR A 108 2.53 -11.76 5.04
CA THR A 108 1.07 -11.61 4.93
C THR A 108 0.59 -11.76 3.49
N TRP A 109 1.35 -11.26 2.52
CA TRP A 109 1.08 -11.49 1.11
C TRP A 109 1.16 -12.98 0.75
N TYR A 110 2.23 -13.68 1.17
CA TYR A 110 2.40 -15.12 0.90
C TYR A 110 1.29 -15.97 1.49
N PHE A 111 0.84 -15.65 2.69
CA PHE A 111 -0.26 -16.38 3.36
C PHE A 111 -1.66 -15.91 2.93
N GLY A 112 -1.77 -14.88 2.06
CA GLY A 112 -3.06 -14.34 1.63
C GLY A 112 -3.83 -13.64 2.76
N ILE A 113 -3.15 -13.14 3.77
CA ILE A 113 -3.76 -12.44 4.91
C ILE A 113 -3.84 -10.95 4.59
N PRO A 114 -5.03 -10.34 4.54
CA PRO A 114 -5.14 -8.89 4.34
C PRO A 114 -4.52 -8.17 5.54
N ALA A 115 -3.55 -7.32 5.27
CA ALA A 115 -2.84 -6.56 6.30
C ALA A 115 -2.68 -5.09 5.87
N SER A 116 -2.42 -4.24 6.85
CA SER A 116 -2.11 -2.83 6.62
C SER A 116 -0.61 -2.60 6.73
N SER A 117 0.00 -2.15 5.66
CA SER A 117 1.42 -1.80 5.60
C SER A 117 1.77 -0.63 6.53
N SER A 118 0.85 0.32 6.74
CA SER A 118 1.03 1.39 7.72
C SER A 118 1.10 0.86 9.15
N HIS A 119 0.24 -0.12 9.51
CA HIS A 119 0.31 -0.77 10.83
C HIS A 119 1.60 -1.58 10.99
N ALA A 120 2.04 -2.28 9.93
CA ALA A 120 3.29 -3.02 9.92
C ALA A 120 4.50 -2.09 10.16
N LEU A 121 4.53 -0.94 9.49
CA LEU A 121 5.60 0.06 9.66
C LEU A 121 5.61 0.63 11.09
N ILE A 122 4.44 1.04 11.60
CA ILE A 122 4.32 1.56 12.97
C ILE A 122 4.74 0.50 13.99
N GLY A 123 4.28 -0.74 13.83
CA GLY A 123 4.68 -1.86 14.68
C GLY A 123 6.18 -2.13 14.65
N SER A 124 6.81 -2.06 13.50
CA SER A 124 8.27 -2.19 13.34
C SER A 124 9.04 -1.08 14.05
N ILE A 125 8.58 0.17 13.94
CA ILE A 125 9.17 1.32 14.64
C ILE A 125 9.04 1.15 16.15
N LEU A 126 7.88 0.76 16.65
CA LEU A 126 7.66 0.51 18.06
C LEU A 126 8.55 -0.63 18.56
N GLY A 127 8.58 -1.75 17.86
CA GLY A 127 9.39 -2.91 18.25
C GLY A 127 10.87 -2.59 18.35
N VAL A 128 11.42 -1.90 17.34
CA VAL A 128 12.84 -1.49 17.35
C VAL A 128 13.11 -0.43 18.43
N GLY A 129 12.19 0.53 18.64
CA GLY A 129 12.30 1.52 19.71
C GLY A 129 12.32 0.87 21.10
N MET A 130 11.42 -0.08 21.34
CA MET A 130 11.37 -0.87 22.58
C MET A 130 12.64 -1.71 22.80
N ALA A 131 13.12 -2.40 21.76
CA ALA A 131 14.34 -3.19 21.81
C ALA A 131 15.57 -2.31 22.12
N SER A 132 15.64 -1.13 21.50
CA SER A 132 16.70 -0.16 21.77
C SER A 132 16.67 0.35 23.23
N SER A 133 15.49 0.63 23.78
CA SER A 133 15.33 1.05 25.17
C SER A 133 15.81 -0.04 26.15
N LEU A 134 15.41 -1.28 25.90
CA LEU A 134 15.83 -2.43 26.70
C LEU A 134 17.35 -2.66 26.63
N SER A 135 17.95 -2.55 25.47
CA SER A 135 19.40 -2.71 25.31
C SER A 135 20.23 -1.66 26.05
N GLN A 136 19.62 -0.50 26.34
CA GLN A 136 20.22 0.58 27.12
C GLN A 136 19.90 0.46 28.62
N GLY A 137 19.26 -0.61 29.07
CA GLY A 137 18.85 -0.81 30.45
C GLY A 137 17.72 0.12 30.91
N ALA A 138 17.04 0.77 29.97
CA ALA A 138 15.90 1.64 30.24
C ALA A 138 14.57 0.86 30.27
N GLY A 139 13.50 1.49 30.76
CA GLY A 139 12.18 0.90 30.69
C GLY A 139 11.70 0.70 29.24
N LEU A 140 10.85 -0.31 29.02
CA LEU A 140 10.38 -0.73 27.68
C LEU A 140 9.87 0.43 26.80
N LEU A 141 9.23 1.41 27.40
CA LEU A 141 8.62 2.55 26.69
C LEU A 141 9.45 3.84 26.77
N ALA A 142 10.63 3.80 27.42
CA ALA A 142 11.42 5.00 27.70
C ALA A 142 11.90 5.74 26.44
N GLY A 143 12.14 5.00 25.34
CA GLY A 143 12.58 5.56 24.04
C GLY A 143 11.45 6.01 23.13
N LEU A 144 10.18 5.93 23.57
CA LEU A 144 9.01 6.25 22.76
C LEU A 144 8.42 7.61 23.12
N ASN A 145 8.02 8.37 22.13
CA ASN A 145 7.26 9.59 22.33
C ASN A 145 5.79 9.24 22.58
N MET A 146 5.39 9.15 23.87
CA MET A 146 4.06 8.71 24.28
C MET A 146 2.95 9.62 23.74
N ALA A 147 3.17 10.93 23.65
CA ALA A 147 2.17 11.85 23.10
C ALA A 147 1.93 11.60 21.61
N LYS A 148 2.97 11.23 20.85
CA LYS A 148 2.82 10.84 19.44
C LYS A 148 2.20 9.46 19.31
N LEU A 149 2.60 8.51 20.16
CA LEU A 149 2.06 7.15 20.15
C LEU A 149 0.55 7.17 20.39
N THR A 150 0.09 7.85 21.43
CA THR A 150 -1.36 7.95 21.74
C THR A 150 -2.12 8.61 20.59
N GLY A 151 -1.59 9.68 19.99
CA GLY A 151 -2.19 10.32 18.82
C GLY A 151 -2.34 9.39 17.63
N ILE A 152 -1.31 8.60 17.33
CA ILE A 152 -1.34 7.60 16.24
C ILE A 152 -2.36 6.51 16.55
N LEU A 153 -2.39 5.97 17.77
CA LEU A 153 -3.36 4.94 18.17
C LEU A 153 -4.80 5.44 18.06
N TYR A 154 -5.08 6.68 18.48
CA TYR A 154 -6.41 7.29 18.29
C TYR A 154 -6.75 7.45 16.82
N ALA A 155 -5.82 7.91 15.98
CA ALA A 155 -6.05 8.04 14.55
C ALA A 155 -6.36 6.68 13.89
N LEU A 156 -5.62 5.63 14.26
CA LEU A 156 -5.85 4.26 13.76
C LEU A 156 -7.21 3.70 14.20
N ALA A 157 -7.63 3.97 15.43
CA ALA A 157 -8.93 3.50 15.95
C ALA A 157 -10.11 4.28 15.35
N LEU A 158 -9.96 5.59 15.14
CA LEU A 158 -11.03 6.46 14.65
C LEU A 158 -11.17 6.39 13.12
N SER A 159 -10.09 6.16 12.38
CA SER A 159 -10.14 6.20 10.91
C SER A 159 -11.13 5.23 10.28
N PRO A 160 -11.28 3.96 10.72
CA PRO A 160 -12.31 3.07 10.18
C PRO A 160 -13.73 3.56 10.46
N LEU A 161 -13.97 4.12 11.65
CA LEU A 161 -15.28 4.67 12.01
C LEU A 161 -15.64 5.89 11.15
N ILE A 162 -14.70 6.82 11.01
CA ILE A 162 -14.88 8.01 10.15
C ILE A 162 -15.11 7.60 8.71
N GLY A 163 -14.34 6.62 8.20
CA GLY A 163 -14.50 6.08 6.86
C GLY A 163 -15.86 5.42 6.65
N PHE A 164 -16.32 4.61 7.61
CA PHE A 164 -17.61 3.95 7.56
C PHE A 164 -18.78 4.94 7.54
N PHE A 165 -18.83 5.87 8.49
CA PHE A 165 -19.88 6.87 8.53
C PHE A 165 -19.81 7.85 7.36
N GLY A 166 -18.60 8.24 6.94
CA GLY A 166 -18.41 9.06 5.76
C GLY A 166 -18.93 8.39 4.48
N ALA A 167 -18.67 7.10 4.31
CA ALA A 167 -19.20 6.33 3.18
C ALA A 167 -20.74 6.25 3.19
N ILE A 168 -21.34 6.01 4.35
CA ILE A 168 -22.81 6.03 4.49
C ILE A 168 -23.39 7.40 4.10
N LEU A 169 -22.80 8.46 4.61
CA LEU A 169 -23.24 9.84 4.32
C LEU A 169 -23.14 10.15 2.81
N LEU A 170 -22.03 9.79 2.18
CA LEU A 170 -21.84 9.97 0.75
C LEU A 170 -22.83 9.15 -0.07
N LEU A 171 -23.03 7.88 0.28
CA LEU A 171 -23.97 7.01 -0.44
C LEU A 171 -25.42 7.41 -0.24
N SER A 172 -25.78 8.00 0.90
CA SER A 172 -27.15 8.52 1.15
C SER A 172 -27.43 9.82 0.41
N SER A 173 -26.40 10.53 -0.05
CA SER A 173 -26.57 11.75 -0.86
C SER A 173 -27.12 11.42 -2.24
N SER A 174 -28.28 12.00 -2.60
CA SER A 174 -28.94 11.81 -3.90
C SER A 174 -28.04 12.19 -5.08
N SER A 175 -27.17 13.16 -4.91
CA SER A 175 -26.21 13.60 -5.94
C SER A 175 -25.17 12.53 -6.26
N VAL A 176 -24.63 11.86 -5.24
CA VAL A 176 -23.63 10.80 -5.42
C VAL A 176 -24.25 9.55 -6.04
N THR A 177 -25.46 9.15 -5.62
CA THR A 177 -26.19 8.04 -6.24
C THR A 177 -26.50 8.29 -7.71
N THR A 178 -26.81 9.52 -8.08
CA THR A 178 -27.03 9.90 -9.48
C THR A 178 -25.74 9.82 -10.30
N VAL A 179 -24.62 10.32 -9.78
CA VAL A 179 -23.30 10.23 -10.45
C VAL A 179 -22.87 8.77 -10.60
N LEU A 180 -23.02 7.94 -9.56
CA LEU A 180 -22.67 6.52 -9.62
C LEU A 180 -23.54 5.75 -10.64
N ARG A 181 -24.84 6.03 -10.71
CA ARG A 181 -25.74 5.46 -11.73
C ARG A 181 -25.34 5.88 -13.13
N SER A 182 -25.02 7.15 -13.35
CA SER A 182 -24.55 7.66 -14.64
C SER A 182 -23.24 7.00 -15.07
N PHE A 183 -22.30 6.84 -14.14
CA PHE A 183 -21.04 6.15 -14.39
C PHE A 183 -21.25 4.67 -14.73
N GLN A 184 -22.12 3.96 -14.00
CA GLN A 184 -22.46 2.56 -14.31
C GLN A 184 -23.13 2.44 -15.69
N LEU A 185 -24.00 3.36 -16.05
CA LEU A 185 -24.61 3.39 -17.39
C LEU A 185 -23.55 3.57 -18.48
N ILE A 186 -22.63 4.50 -18.32
CA ILE A 186 -21.53 4.73 -19.28
C ILE A 186 -20.67 3.47 -19.42
N VAL A 187 -20.26 2.86 -18.32
CA VAL A 187 -19.46 1.63 -18.33
C VAL A 187 -20.21 0.48 -19.02
N THR A 188 -21.51 0.33 -18.76
CA THR A 188 -22.35 -0.69 -19.38
C THR A 188 -22.50 -0.44 -20.89
N LEU A 189 -22.70 0.80 -21.30
CA LEU A 189 -22.76 1.17 -22.72
C LEU A 189 -21.44 0.94 -23.45
N LEU A 190 -20.31 1.24 -22.83
CA LEU A 190 -18.99 0.96 -23.39
C LEU A 190 -18.75 -0.54 -23.52
N ARG A 191 -19.14 -1.35 -22.52
CA ARG A 191 -19.05 -2.83 -22.58
C ARG A 191 -19.92 -3.40 -23.70
N THR A 192 -21.16 -2.94 -23.84
CA THR A 192 -22.05 -3.40 -24.93
C THR A 192 -21.53 -2.99 -26.31
N ARG A 193 -20.99 -1.77 -26.45
CA ARG A 193 -20.36 -1.34 -27.72
C ARG A 193 -19.13 -2.17 -28.05
N ALA A 194 -18.27 -2.47 -27.08
CA ALA A 194 -17.09 -3.31 -27.27
C ALA A 194 -17.50 -4.74 -27.66
N ARG A 195 -18.49 -5.32 -26.98
CA ARG A 195 -19.03 -6.66 -27.28
C ARG A 195 -19.62 -6.71 -28.70
N ASN A 196 -20.42 -5.72 -29.06
CA ASN A 196 -21.02 -5.63 -30.40
C ASN A 196 -19.96 -5.43 -31.49
N LYS A 197 -18.88 -4.69 -31.22
CA LYS A 197 -17.76 -4.51 -32.16
C LYS A 197 -16.99 -5.82 -32.35
N MET A 198 -16.78 -6.60 -31.29
CA MET A 198 -16.18 -7.94 -31.36
C MET A 198 -17.07 -8.93 -32.12
N GLN A 199 -18.37 -8.93 -31.88
CA GLN A 199 -19.32 -9.77 -32.61
C GLN A 199 -19.38 -9.42 -34.10
N ARG A 200 -19.33 -8.12 -34.45
CA ARG A 200 -19.26 -7.67 -35.85
C ARG A 200 -17.95 -8.08 -36.55
N LYS A 201 -16.82 -8.01 -35.83
CA LYS A 201 -15.54 -8.54 -36.34
C LYS A 201 -15.60 -10.05 -36.57
N ARG A 202 -16.21 -10.79 -35.62
CA ARG A 202 -16.39 -12.25 -35.74
C ARG A 202 -17.30 -12.66 -36.89
N LYS A 203 -18.33 -11.86 -37.20
CA LYS A 203 -19.21 -12.10 -38.36
C LYS A 203 -18.58 -11.67 -39.71
N ARG A 204 -17.59 -10.77 -39.71
CA ARG A 204 -16.86 -10.33 -40.92
C ARG A 204 -15.61 -11.17 -41.25
N GLY A 205 -15.01 -11.81 -40.26
CA GLY A 205 -13.95 -12.78 -40.46
C GLY A 205 -14.62 -14.13 -40.67
N ASN A 206 -14.68 -14.57 -41.92
CA ASN A 206 -15.23 -15.88 -42.31
C ASN A 206 -14.59 -16.96 -41.43
N GLY A 207 -15.48 -17.78 -40.87
CA GLY A 207 -15.15 -18.90 -40.02
C GLY A 207 -14.14 -19.83 -40.65
N ASP A 208 -12.99 -19.95 -40.04
CA ASP A 208 -12.12 -21.13 -40.10
C ASP A 208 -10.98 -21.05 -39.08
N GLU A 209 -11.12 -20.25 -38.00
CA GLU A 209 -10.27 -20.43 -36.84
C GLU A 209 -11.13 -20.45 -35.57
N CYS A 210 -11.45 -21.67 -35.13
CA CYS A 210 -12.02 -21.91 -33.82
C CYS A 210 -11.01 -21.55 -32.73
N MET A 211 -11.06 -20.31 -32.24
CA MET A 211 -10.51 -20.02 -30.91
C MET A 211 -11.49 -20.57 -29.86
N PRO A 212 -11.00 -21.33 -28.90
CA PRO A 212 -11.84 -21.88 -27.86
C PRO A 212 -12.55 -20.76 -27.07
N TYR A 213 -13.85 -20.88 -26.99
CA TYR A 213 -14.74 -20.05 -26.19
C TYR A 213 -14.27 -20.08 -24.74
N LEU A 214 -13.66 -19.02 -24.26
CA LEU A 214 -13.41 -18.81 -22.82
C LEU A 214 -14.78 -18.58 -22.17
N SER A 215 -15.34 -19.69 -21.63
CA SER A 215 -16.50 -19.65 -20.75
C SER A 215 -16.21 -18.69 -19.58
N PRO A 216 -17.17 -17.89 -19.13
CA PRO A 216 -17.00 -17.04 -17.94
C PRO A 216 -16.60 -17.82 -16.69
N HIS A 217 -16.86 -19.13 -16.66
CA HIS A 217 -16.47 -20.02 -15.56
C HIS A 217 -14.99 -20.39 -15.49
N ASN A 218 -14.24 -20.26 -16.59
CA ASN A 218 -12.82 -20.66 -16.62
C ASN A 218 -11.84 -19.53 -16.38
N SER A 219 -12.28 -18.26 -16.33
CA SER A 219 -11.40 -17.13 -15.97
C SER A 219 -11.04 -17.11 -14.49
N PHE A 220 -11.72 -17.88 -13.65
CA PHE A 220 -11.46 -17.91 -12.21
C PHE A 220 -10.37 -18.91 -11.81
N SER A 221 -10.13 -19.95 -12.63
CA SER A 221 -9.16 -21.00 -12.31
C SER A 221 -7.73 -20.68 -12.77
N SER A 222 -7.53 -19.67 -13.60
CA SER A 222 -6.19 -19.27 -14.08
C SER A 222 -5.60 -18.07 -13.34
N MET A 223 -6.36 -17.42 -12.44
CA MET A 223 -5.82 -16.44 -11.51
C MET A 223 -5.25 -17.14 -10.27
N LYS A 224 -4.20 -17.93 -10.44
CA LYS A 224 -3.29 -18.29 -9.36
C LYS A 224 -2.44 -17.07 -9.01
N TRP A 225 -3.04 -16.10 -8.37
CA TRP A 225 -2.31 -14.98 -7.76
C TRP A 225 -1.84 -15.31 -6.34
N PHE A 226 -2.26 -16.48 -5.82
CA PHE A 226 -1.92 -16.96 -4.48
C PHE A 226 -1.74 -18.49 -4.55
N GLY A 227 -0.54 -18.92 -4.80
CA GLY A 227 -0.11 -20.31 -4.76
C GLY A 227 1.39 -20.37 -4.87
#